data_ee94b4838ad1893858fc2d678a21b0f5
#
_entry.id   ee94b4838ad1893858fc2d678a21b0f5
#
_cell.length_a   1.000
_cell.length_b   1.000
_cell.length_c   1.000
_cell.angle_alpha   90.00
_cell.angle_beta   90.00
_cell.angle_gamma   90.00
#
_symmetry.space_group_name_H-M   'P 1'
#
loop_
_entity.id
_entity.type
_entity.pdbx_description
1 polymer ?
#
loop_
_entity_poly.entity_id
_entity_poly.type
_entity_poly.pdbx_seq_one_letter_code
_entity_poly.pdbx_strand_id
1 'polypeptide(L)'
;MGVTNRLACYSDPADHYSHRVRIVLAEKQVGAQIIDIVPGRQPAALMEANPYGGVPTLVDRDLALFEPSVVMEYLEERYPHPPLLPVYPVARANSRLLMHRIQRDWCSLVDRLLDPRGAQAPRDQARKELRESLAGVSPLFADKPFFLSEEFSLVDCCLLPILWRLPVMGVELPRAAKPLLDYMDRQFAREAFQASLSAAEREMR
;
A
#
# COMPACT_ATOMS: atom_id res chain seq x y z
N MET A 1 -28.33 0.75 22.86
CA MET A 1 -26.88 0.54 22.95
C MET A 1 -26.27 1.33 21.83
N GLY A 2 -25.44 2.33 22.15
CA GLY A 2 -24.94 3.28 21.16
C GLY A 2 -24.08 2.59 20.14
N VAL A 3 -24.46 2.67 18.87
CA VAL A 3 -23.60 2.39 17.73
C VAL A 3 -22.47 3.40 17.81
N THR A 4 -21.32 3.01 18.31
CA THR A 4 -20.10 3.79 18.23
C THR A 4 -19.78 3.91 16.76
N ASN A 5 -20.05 5.08 16.24
CA ASN A 5 -19.89 5.52 14.84
C ASN A 5 -18.38 5.60 14.51
N ARG A 6 -17.68 4.47 14.56
CA ARG A 6 -16.23 4.39 14.35
C ARG A 6 -15.94 3.82 12.96
N LEU A 7 -15.10 4.54 12.25
CA LEU A 7 -14.45 4.02 11.05
C LEU A 7 -13.72 2.72 11.40
N ALA A 8 -14.00 1.65 10.68
CA ALA A 8 -13.36 0.35 10.86
C ALA A 8 -12.72 -0.11 9.55
N CYS A 9 -11.55 -0.71 9.65
CA CYS A 9 -10.82 -1.25 8.51
C CYS A 9 -10.43 -2.70 8.79
N TYR A 10 -11.04 -3.63 8.09
CA TYR A 10 -10.62 -5.02 8.04
C TYR A 10 -9.35 -5.12 7.20
N SER A 11 -8.29 -5.66 7.76
CA SER A 11 -6.95 -5.57 7.22
C SER A 11 -6.19 -6.88 7.45
N ASP A 12 -5.51 -7.39 6.45
CA ASP A 12 -4.51 -8.43 6.65
C ASP A 12 -3.20 -7.78 7.13
N PRO A 13 -2.63 -8.22 8.25
CA PRO A 13 -1.42 -7.64 8.81
C PRO A 13 -0.16 -7.83 7.96
N ALA A 14 -0.16 -8.75 7.00
CA ALA A 14 0.99 -9.02 6.12
C ALA A 14 0.79 -8.57 4.68
N ASP A 15 -0.44 -8.22 4.29
CA ASP A 15 -0.79 -7.88 2.92
C ASP A 15 -0.37 -6.46 2.52
N HIS A 16 0.20 -6.30 1.35
CA HIS A 16 0.65 -5.01 0.85
C HIS A 16 -0.52 -4.08 0.43
N TYR A 17 -1.68 -4.62 0.05
CA TYR A 17 -2.88 -3.85 -0.28
C TYR A 17 -3.51 -3.25 0.98
N SER A 18 -3.62 -4.04 2.03
CA SER A 18 -4.08 -3.58 3.35
C SER A 18 -3.14 -2.52 3.93
N HIS A 19 -1.84 -2.67 3.74
CA HIS A 19 -0.84 -1.70 4.21
C HIS A 19 -1.02 -0.32 3.56
N ARG A 20 -1.37 -0.24 2.26
CA ARG A 20 -1.65 1.04 1.58
C ARG A 20 -2.72 1.85 2.30
N VAL A 21 -3.81 1.20 2.68
CA VAL A 21 -4.92 1.84 3.38
C VAL A 21 -4.49 2.30 4.77
N ARG A 22 -3.70 1.49 5.50
CA ARG A 22 -3.16 1.88 6.80
C ARG A 22 -2.21 3.08 6.70
N ILE A 23 -1.39 3.18 5.63
CA ILE A 23 -0.56 4.37 5.39
C ILE A 23 -1.45 5.60 5.20
N VAL A 24 -2.49 5.52 4.38
CA VAL A 24 -3.41 6.65 4.17
C VAL A 24 -4.07 7.08 5.48
N LEU A 25 -4.57 6.13 6.28
CA LEU A 25 -5.15 6.42 7.59
C LEU A 25 -4.16 7.13 8.53
N ALA A 26 -2.89 6.68 8.53
CA ALA A 26 -1.83 7.28 9.35
C ALA A 26 -1.44 8.69 8.84
N GLU A 27 -1.28 8.90 7.53
CA GLU A 27 -0.97 10.20 6.94
C GLU A 27 -2.11 11.22 7.18
N LYS A 28 -3.35 10.77 7.14
CA LYS A 28 -4.53 11.58 7.45
C LYS A 28 -4.77 11.78 8.94
N GLN A 29 -4.01 11.08 9.80
CA GLN A 29 -4.21 11.07 11.26
C GLN A 29 -5.65 10.68 11.66
N VAL A 30 -6.25 9.79 10.89
CA VAL A 30 -7.63 9.34 11.10
C VAL A 30 -7.65 8.13 12.02
N GLY A 31 -8.33 8.28 13.14
CA GLY A 31 -8.56 7.19 14.08
C GLY A 31 -9.54 6.16 13.50
N ALA A 32 -9.03 5.05 13.01
CA ALA A 32 -9.83 3.90 12.57
C ALA A 32 -9.55 2.69 13.46
N GLN A 33 -10.58 1.89 13.70
CA GLN A 33 -10.39 0.58 14.31
C GLN A 33 -9.83 -0.38 13.27
N ILE A 34 -8.57 -0.76 13.38
CA ILE A 34 -7.97 -1.79 12.54
C ILE A 34 -8.38 -3.16 13.10
N ILE A 35 -8.99 -3.99 12.27
CA ILE A 35 -9.44 -5.33 12.59
C ILE A 35 -8.60 -6.29 11.76
N ASP A 36 -7.64 -6.95 12.40
CA ASP A 36 -6.77 -7.90 11.73
C ASP A 36 -7.52 -9.16 11.33
N ILE A 37 -7.39 -9.53 10.06
CA ILE A 37 -8.00 -10.71 9.48
C ILE A 37 -6.93 -11.76 9.22
N VAL A 38 -7.14 -12.92 9.79
CA VAL A 38 -6.32 -14.09 9.49
C VAL A 38 -6.87 -14.73 8.20
N PRO A 39 -6.03 -14.96 7.18
CA PRO A 39 -6.47 -15.65 5.97
C PRO A 39 -7.20 -16.97 6.26
N GLY A 40 -8.37 -17.16 5.64
CA GLY A 40 -9.20 -18.35 5.86
C GLY A 40 -10.11 -18.30 7.10
N ARG A 41 -10.12 -17.19 7.86
CA ARG A 41 -10.97 -16.98 9.04
C ARG A 41 -11.68 -15.63 8.97
N GLN A 42 -12.48 -15.42 7.92
CA GLN A 42 -13.26 -14.19 7.76
C GLN A 42 -14.42 -14.15 8.74
N PRO A 43 -14.55 -13.11 9.58
CA PRO A 43 -15.70 -12.93 10.44
C PRO A 43 -16.97 -12.63 9.65
N ALA A 44 -18.14 -13.00 10.18
CA ALA A 44 -19.44 -12.77 9.53
C ALA A 44 -19.63 -11.29 9.14
N ALA A 45 -19.24 -10.37 10.02
CA ALA A 45 -19.33 -8.93 9.77
C ALA A 45 -18.52 -8.47 8.54
N LEU A 46 -17.37 -9.09 8.24
CA LEU A 46 -16.64 -8.82 7.01
C LEU A 46 -17.42 -9.34 5.80
N MET A 47 -17.99 -10.53 5.87
CA MET A 47 -18.77 -11.12 4.77
C MET A 47 -20.07 -10.34 4.49
N GLU A 48 -20.66 -9.73 5.51
CA GLU A 48 -21.81 -8.83 5.36
C GLU A 48 -21.40 -7.52 4.68
N ALA A 49 -20.25 -6.95 5.04
CA ALA A 49 -19.73 -5.71 4.49
C ALA A 49 -19.16 -5.88 3.07
N ASN A 50 -18.54 -7.02 2.79
CA ASN A 50 -17.91 -7.34 1.51
C ASN A 50 -18.21 -8.78 1.12
N PRO A 51 -19.11 -9.01 0.15
CA PRO A 51 -19.51 -10.37 -0.27
C PRO A 51 -18.35 -11.21 -0.82
N TYR A 52 -17.27 -10.59 -1.25
CA TYR A 52 -16.05 -11.27 -1.70
C TYR A 52 -15.16 -11.71 -0.54
N GLY A 53 -15.41 -11.21 0.69
CA GLY A 53 -14.63 -11.53 1.88
C GLY A 53 -13.17 -11.07 1.83
N GLY A 54 -12.84 -10.19 0.87
CA GLY A 54 -11.49 -9.69 0.66
C GLY A 54 -11.12 -8.54 1.62
N VAL A 55 -9.83 -8.31 1.75
CA VAL A 55 -9.28 -7.17 2.50
C VAL A 55 -8.29 -6.39 1.60
N PRO A 56 -8.12 -5.08 1.81
CA PRO A 56 -8.77 -4.26 2.82
C PRO A 56 -10.25 -4.02 2.53
N THR A 57 -11.06 -3.99 3.60
CA THR A 57 -12.46 -3.55 3.56
C THR A 57 -12.66 -2.47 4.61
N LEU A 58 -13.14 -1.30 4.20
CA LEU A 58 -13.41 -0.15 5.05
C LEU A 58 -14.92 -0.04 5.30
N VAL A 59 -15.29 0.18 6.55
CA VAL A 59 -16.67 0.46 6.95
C VAL A 59 -16.71 1.82 7.63
N ASP A 60 -17.49 2.75 7.04
CA ASP A 60 -17.80 4.06 7.63
C ASP A 60 -19.32 4.19 7.74
N ARG A 61 -19.86 4.00 8.95
CA ARG A 61 -21.31 3.93 9.20
C ARG A 61 -21.98 2.84 8.37
N ASP A 62 -22.87 3.24 7.47
CA ASP A 62 -23.62 2.34 6.59
C ASP A 62 -22.91 2.10 5.25
N LEU A 63 -21.76 2.76 5.03
CA LEU A 63 -20.95 2.61 3.83
C LEU A 63 -19.91 1.52 4.04
N ALA A 64 -19.89 0.51 3.18
CA ALA A 64 -18.83 -0.47 3.10
C ALA A 64 -18.12 -0.35 1.74
N LEU A 65 -16.81 -0.23 1.77
CA LEU A 65 -15.95 -0.11 0.60
C LEU A 65 -14.88 -1.19 0.61
N PHE A 66 -14.63 -1.75 -0.54
CA PHE A 66 -13.53 -2.67 -0.82
C PHE A 66 -12.86 -2.24 -2.14
N GLU A 67 -11.77 -2.82 -2.54
CA GLU A 67 -10.79 -2.33 -3.51
C GLU A 67 -9.88 -1.24 -2.92
N PRO A 68 -8.58 -1.50 -2.79
CA PRO A 68 -7.65 -0.57 -2.14
C PRO A 68 -7.68 0.84 -2.72
N SER A 69 -7.74 0.96 -4.06
CA SER A 69 -7.77 2.26 -4.74
C SER A 69 -9.01 3.08 -4.42
N VAL A 70 -10.17 2.42 -4.37
CA VAL A 70 -11.45 3.05 -4.03
C VAL A 70 -11.44 3.52 -2.58
N VAL A 71 -10.96 2.66 -1.66
CA VAL A 71 -10.84 2.99 -0.24
C VAL A 71 -9.90 4.18 -0.02
N MET A 72 -8.73 4.18 -0.68
CA MET A 72 -7.75 5.26 -0.57
C MET A 72 -8.31 6.59 -1.09
N GLU A 73 -8.99 6.59 -2.23
CA GLU A 73 -9.60 7.81 -2.80
C GLU A 73 -10.77 8.31 -1.93
N TYR A 74 -11.59 7.40 -1.40
CA TYR A 74 -12.63 7.79 -0.44
C TYR A 74 -12.03 8.49 0.79
N LEU A 75 -10.97 7.94 1.37
CA LEU A 75 -10.30 8.56 2.52
C LEU A 75 -9.69 9.92 2.17
N GLU A 76 -9.14 10.08 0.95
CA GLU A 76 -8.64 11.36 0.45
C GLU A 76 -9.73 12.41 0.35
N GLU A 77 -10.90 12.07 -0.17
CA GLU A 77 -12.03 12.98 -0.32
C GLU A 77 -12.74 13.25 1.01
N ARG A 78 -12.87 12.24 1.87
CA ARG A 78 -13.53 12.33 3.18
C ARG A 78 -12.74 13.14 4.18
N TYR A 79 -11.41 13.07 4.10
CA TYR A 79 -10.45 13.75 4.96
C TYR A 79 -9.45 14.53 4.09
N PRO A 80 -9.81 15.73 3.62
CA PRO A 80 -9.05 16.43 2.58
C PRO A 80 -7.66 16.93 3.03
N HIS A 81 -7.36 16.91 4.32
CA HIS A 81 -6.09 17.39 4.86
C HIS A 81 -5.35 16.33 5.69
N PRO A 82 -4.02 16.20 5.50
CA PRO A 82 -3.23 16.74 4.40
C PRO A 82 -3.64 16.13 3.05
N PRO A 83 -3.56 16.88 1.93
CA PRO A 83 -3.91 16.35 0.61
C PRO A 83 -2.89 15.29 0.17
N LEU A 84 -3.38 14.17 -0.36
CA LEU A 84 -2.56 13.08 -0.90
C LEU A 84 -2.75 12.92 -2.42
N LEU A 85 -3.53 13.80 -3.04
CA LEU A 85 -3.64 13.93 -4.49
C LEU A 85 -3.53 15.41 -4.88
N PRO A 86 -2.92 15.71 -6.04
CA PRO A 86 -2.86 17.07 -6.57
C PRO A 86 -4.24 17.67 -6.79
N VAL A 87 -4.34 18.98 -6.67
CA VAL A 87 -5.62 19.71 -6.88
C VAL A 87 -6.01 19.75 -8.36
N TYR A 88 -5.04 19.91 -9.25
CA TYR A 88 -5.30 20.08 -10.68
C TYR A 88 -5.66 18.76 -11.38
N PRO A 89 -6.71 18.76 -12.24
CA PRO A 89 -7.23 17.54 -12.87
C PRO A 89 -6.18 16.74 -13.65
N VAL A 90 -5.30 17.41 -14.39
CA VAL A 90 -4.25 16.76 -15.18
C VAL A 90 -3.25 16.05 -14.26
N ALA A 91 -2.80 16.71 -13.20
CA ALA A 91 -1.89 16.12 -12.24
C ALA A 91 -2.55 14.95 -11.47
N ARG A 92 -3.83 15.08 -11.08
CA ARG A 92 -4.62 13.98 -10.48
C ARG A 92 -4.72 12.78 -11.42
N ALA A 93 -5.00 13.01 -12.70
CA ALA A 93 -5.09 11.94 -13.71
C ALA A 93 -3.73 11.22 -13.85
N ASN A 94 -2.62 11.96 -13.88
CA ASN A 94 -1.28 11.38 -13.92
C ASN A 94 -0.98 10.56 -12.66
N SER A 95 -1.36 11.03 -11.47
CA SER A 95 -1.21 10.26 -10.23
C SER A 95 -1.98 8.95 -10.28
N ARG A 96 -3.25 8.98 -10.75
CA ARG A 96 -4.05 7.76 -10.93
C ARG A 96 -3.44 6.80 -11.94
N LEU A 97 -2.89 7.32 -13.04
CA LEU A 97 -2.19 6.50 -14.03
C LEU A 97 -0.94 5.82 -13.42
N LEU A 98 -0.17 6.54 -12.60
CA LEU A 98 0.98 5.95 -11.89
C LEU A 98 0.54 4.88 -10.90
N MET A 99 -0.51 5.12 -10.10
CA MET A 99 -1.09 4.12 -9.20
C MET A 99 -1.52 2.86 -9.97
N HIS A 100 -2.21 3.04 -11.11
CA HIS A 100 -2.61 1.93 -11.98
C HIS A 100 -1.40 1.14 -12.51
N ARG A 101 -0.33 1.82 -12.93
CA ARG A 101 0.90 1.16 -13.39
C ARG A 101 1.59 0.40 -12.28
N ILE A 102 1.72 0.97 -11.07
CA ILE A 102 2.25 0.25 -9.90
C ILE A 102 1.43 -1.02 -9.65
N GLN A 103 0.11 -0.91 -9.68
CA GLN A 103 -0.80 -2.04 -9.49
C GLN A 103 -0.56 -3.13 -10.54
N ARG A 104 -0.51 -2.76 -11.80
CA ARG A 104 -0.40 -3.68 -12.92
C ARG A 104 1.00 -4.30 -13.04
N ASP A 105 2.04 -3.46 -12.93
CA ASP A 105 3.39 -3.87 -13.30
C ASP A 105 4.16 -4.49 -12.10
N TRP A 106 3.92 -4.03 -10.87
CA TRP A 106 4.66 -4.50 -9.70
C TRP A 106 3.83 -5.35 -8.73
N CYS A 107 2.58 -4.98 -8.45
CA CYS A 107 1.79 -5.76 -7.50
C CYS A 107 1.53 -7.18 -7.98
N SER A 108 1.33 -7.38 -9.28
CA SER A 108 1.19 -8.72 -9.86
C SER A 108 2.44 -9.60 -9.68
N LEU A 109 3.62 -8.98 -9.60
CA LEU A 109 4.88 -9.68 -9.30
C LEU A 109 4.98 -9.98 -7.80
N VAL A 110 4.61 -9.02 -6.96
CA VAL A 110 4.56 -9.19 -5.49
C VAL A 110 3.60 -10.31 -5.11
N ASP A 111 2.40 -10.33 -5.70
CA ASP A 111 1.39 -11.37 -5.45
C ASP A 111 1.94 -12.77 -5.77
N ARG A 112 2.66 -12.92 -6.90
CA ARG A 112 3.33 -14.18 -7.26
C ARG A 112 4.45 -14.57 -6.29
N LEU A 113 5.20 -13.58 -5.80
CA LEU A 113 6.30 -13.81 -4.86
C LEU A 113 5.80 -14.23 -3.48
N LEU A 114 4.68 -13.66 -3.03
CA LEU A 114 4.09 -13.90 -1.72
C LEU A 114 3.10 -15.08 -1.70
N ASP A 115 2.68 -15.62 -2.87
CA ASP A 115 1.79 -16.80 -2.90
C ASP A 115 2.52 -18.04 -2.34
N PRO A 116 2.08 -18.58 -1.18
CA PRO A 116 2.74 -19.74 -0.58
C PRO A 116 2.62 -21.01 -1.42
N ARG A 117 1.66 -21.06 -2.35
CA ARG A 117 1.41 -22.21 -3.24
C ARG A 117 2.08 -22.07 -4.60
N GLY A 118 2.71 -20.92 -4.87
CA GLY A 118 3.37 -20.63 -6.15
C GLY A 118 4.58 -21.56 -6.38
N ALA A 119 4.75 -22.03 -7.63
CA ALA A 119 5.92 -22.81 -8.03
C ALA A 119 7.19 -21.97 -8.01
N GLN A 120 8.36 -22.62 -7.81
CA GLN A 120 9.64 -21.92 -7.63
C GLN A 120 10.05 -21.13 -8.90
N ALA A 121 9.97 -21.75 -10.09
CA ALA A 121 10.42 -21.10 -11.32
C ALA A 121 9.66 -19.80 -11.67
N PRO A 122 8.31 -19.71 -11.58
CA PRO A 122 7.59 -18.44 -11.71
C PRO A 122 7.95 -17.40 -10.65
N ARG A 123 8.26 -17.83 -9.41
CA ARG A 123 8.73 -16.91 -8.35
C ARG A 123 10.10 -16.34 -8.68
N ASP A 124 11.04 -17.16 -9.13
CA ASP A 124 12.39 -16.71 -9.49
C ASP A 124 12.35 -15.73 -10.66
N GLN A 125 11.48 -15.99 -11.64
CA GLN A 125 11.24 -15.06 -12.74
C GLN A 125 10.64 -13.74 -12.24
N ALA A 126 9.61 -13.78 -11.41
CA ALA A 126 8.98 -12.59 -10.83
C ALA A 126 9.98 -11.77 -9.99
N ARG A 127 10.86 -12.43 -9.22
CA ARG A 127 11.92 -11.77 -8.44
C ARG A 127 12.90 -11.01 -9.34
N LYS A 128 13.32 -11.65 -10.42
CA LYS A 128 14.22 -11.04 -11.41
C LYS A 128 13.55 -9.84 -12.07
N GLU A 129 12.32 -9.99 -12.55
CA GLU A 129 11.55 -8.92 -13.20
C GLU A 129 11.34 -7.73 -12.28
N LEU A 130 10.92 -7.97 -11.04
CA LEU A 130 10.71 -6.89 -10.06
C LEU A 130 12.01 -6.14 -9.75
N ARG A 131 13.12 -6.88 -9.55
CA ARG A 131 14.44 -6.30 -9.30
C ARG A 131 14.91 -5.45 -10.47
N GLU A 132 14.81 -5.95 -11.69
CA GLU A 132 15.25 -5.24 -12.91
C GLU A 132 14.39 -3.99 -13.16
N SER A 133 13.07 -4.12 -12.99
CA SER A 133 12.14 -3.00 -13.17
C SER A 133 12.38 -1.90 -12.14
N LEU A 134 12.51 -2.22 -10.85
CA LEU A 134 12.79 -1.25 -9.79
C LEU A 134 14.17 -0.58 -9.98
N ALA A 135 15.19 -1.36 -10.35
CA ALA A 135 16.51 -0.80 -10.65
C ALA A 135 16.48 0.15 -11.85
N GLY A 136 15.71 -0.21 -12.89
CA GLY A 136 15.56 0.60 -14.11
C GLY A 136 14.87 1.94 -13.86
N VAL A 137 13.91 2.01 -12.95
CA VAL A 137 13.21 3.26 -12.61
C VAL A 137 13.92 4.06 -11.51
N SER A 138 14.97 3.54 -10.91
CA SER A 138 15.68 4.20 -9.80
C SER A 138 16.09 5.66 -10.10
N PRO A 139 16.56 6.03 -11.30
CA PRO A 139 16.89 7.42 -11.61
C PRO A 139 15.72 8.41 -11.41
N LEU A 140 14.47 7.95 -11.53
CA LEU A 140 13.29 8.80 -11.33
C LEU A 140 13.10 9.29 -9.88
N PHE A 141 13.84 8.72 -8.94
CA PHE A 141 13.81 9.09 -7.51
C PHE A 141 14.90 10.12 -7.15
N ALA A 142 15.74 10.57 -8.11
CA ALA A 142 16.86 11.45 -7.84
C ALA A 142 16.44 12.91 -7.63
N ASP A 143 15.44 13.39 -8.40
CA ASP A 143 15.15 14.81 -8.54
C ASP A 143 14.10 15.32 -7.54
N LYS A 144 13.29 14.44 -6.98
CA LYS A 144 12.14 14.78 -6.13
C LYS A 144 12.22 14.07 -4.78
N PRO A 145 11.70 14.68 -3.70
CA PRO A 145 11.67 14.05 -2.39
C PRO A 145 10.72 12.83 -2.32
N PHE A 146 9.66 12.84 -3.15
CA PHE A 146 8.69 11.76 -3.30
C PHE A 146 8.66 11.23 -4.74
N PHE A 147 7.90 10.18 -5.00
CA PHE A 147 7.91 9.58 -6.33
C PHE A 147 7.29 10.51 -7.37
N LEU A 148 8.15 11.12 -8.18
CA LEU A 148 7.83 12.12 -9.22
C LEU A 148 7.04 13.34 -8.70
N SER A 149 7.16 13.66 -7.41
CA SER A 149 6.38 14.71 -6.75
C SER A 149 7.21 15.47 -5.70
N GLU A 150 6.87 16.74 -5.48
CA GLU A 150 7.36 17.53 -4.34
C GLU A 150 6.61 17.20 -3.04
N GLU A 151 5.43 16.57 -3.13
CA GLU A 151 4.58 16.26 -2.00
C GLU A 151 4.30 14.75 -1.94
N PHE A 152 4.18 14.23 -0.71
CA PHE A 152 3.77 12.85 -0.48
C PHE A 152 2.35 12.63 -1.01
N SER A 153 2.12 11.49 -1.66
CA SER A 153 0.86 11.25 -2.35
C SER A 153 0.37 9.79 -2.23
N LEU A 154 -0.84 9.54 -2.72
CA LEU A 154 -1.37 8.17 -2.85
C LEU A 154 -0.49 7.27 -3.72
N VAL A 155 0.33 7.85 -4.60
CA VAL A 155 1.31 7.09 -5.40
C VAL A 155 2.37 6.47 -4.49
N ASP A 156 2.90 7.25 -3.54
CA ASP A 156 3.84 6.76 -2.53
C ASP A 156 3.19 5.71 -1.63
N CYS A 157 1.93 5.92 -1.23
CA CYS A 157 1.17 4.92 -0.46
C CYS A 157 1.05 3.58 -1.21
N CYS A 158 0.96 3.59 -2.54
CA CYS A 158 0.95 2.37 -3.35
C CYS A 158 2.32 1.70 -3.43
N LEU A 159 3.38 2.47 -3.45
CA LEU A 159 4.74 1.99 -3.69
C LEU A 159 5.41 1.47 -2.42
N LEU A 160 5.30 2.18 -1.31
CA LEU A 160 6.03 1.89 -0.08
C LEU A 160 5.79 0.48 0.48
N PRO A 161 4.57 -0.09 0.47
CA PRO A 161 4.36 -1.47 0.91
C PRO A 161 5.14 -2.52 0.11
N ILE A 162 5.31 -2.29 -1.19
CA ILE A 162 6.11 -3.15 -2.07
C ILE A 162 7.58 -3.08 -1.66
N LEU A 163 8.11 -1.86 -1.54
CA LEU A 163 9.51 -1.62 -1.19
C LEU A 163 9.85 -2.14 0.21
N TRP A 164 8.90 -2.06 1.16
CA TRP A 164 9.08 -2.60 2.50
C TRP A 164 9.30 -4.11 2.50
N ARG A 165 8.63 -4.83 1.59
CA ARG A 165 8.64 -6.28 1.50
C ARG A 165 9.78 -6.88 0.67
N LEU A 166 10.65 -6.06 0.08
CA LEU A 166 11.75 -6.56 -0.75
C LEU A 166 12.63 -7.61 -0.03
N PRO A 167 13.00 -7.45 1.26
CA PRO A 167 13.81 -8.45 1.95
C PRO A 167 13.14 -9.82 2.04
N VAL A 168 11.87 -9.88 2.47
CA VAL A 168 11.15 -11.17 2.60
C VAL A 168 10.85 -11.83 1.25
N MET A 169 10.84 -11.05 0.17
CA MET A 169 10.73 -11.56 -1.19
C MET A 169 12.08 -11.99 -1.78
N GLY A 170 13.18 -11.77 -1.06
CA GLY A 170 14.54 -12.04 -1.53
C GLY A 170 14.96 -11.15 -2.71
N VAL A 171 14.42 -9.93 -2.79
CA VAL A 171 14.76 -8.94 -3.81
C VAL A 171 15.82 -7.98 -3.26
N GLU A 172 17.04 -8.09 -3.76
CA GLU A 172 18.14 -7.20 -3.43
C GLU A 172 18.39 -6.22 -4.57
N LEU A 173 18.26 -4.92 -4.29
CA LEU A 173 18.53 -3.86 -5.26
C LEU A 173 20.05 -3.65 -5.40
N PRO A 174 20.56 -3.41 -6.62
CA PRO A 174 21.97 -3.15 -6.84
C PRO A 174 22.35 -1.78 -6.24
N ARG A 175 23.60 -1.60 -5.86
CA ARG A 175 24.13 -0.31 -5.35
C ARG A 175 23.92 0.85 -6.34
N ALA A 176 23.86 0.56 -7.62
CA ALA A 176 23.55 1.54 -8.67
C ALA A 176 22.12 2.12 -8.54
N ALA A 177 21.21 1.43 -7.86
CA ALA A 177 19.87 1.93 -7.55
C ALA A 177 19.85 2.88 -6.33
N LYS A 178 20.94 3.60 -6.09
CA LYS A 178 21.10 4.53 -4.95
C LYS A 178 19.96 5.53 -4.80
N PRO A 179 19.43 6.21 -5.85
CA PRO A 179 18.31 7.14 -5.67
C PRO A 179 17.06 6.48 -5.06
N LEU A 180 16.74 5.25 -5.47
CA LEU A 180 15.63 4.49 -4.91
C LEU A 180 15.92 4.05 -3.46
N LEU A 181 17.15 3.62 -3.16
CA LEU A 181 17.55 3.24 -1.81
C LEU A 181 17.46 4.44 -0.85
N ASP A 182 17.97 5.61 -1.27
CA ASP A 182 17.88 6.84 -0.48
C ASP A 182 16.40 7.28 -0.27
N TYR A 183 15.54 7.09 -1.27
CA TYR A 183 14.10 7.31 -1.15
C TYR A 183 13.49 6.37 -0.10
N MET A 184 13.80 5.07 -0.18
CA MET A 184 13.31 4.08 0.80
C MET A 184 13.69 4.48 2.23
N ASP A 185 14.95 4.83 2.47
CA ASP A 185 15.42 5.22 3.80
C ASP A 185 14.66 6.44 4.33
N ARG A 186 14.46 7.47 3.50
CA ARG A 186 13.70 8.67 3.88
C ARG A 186 12.25 8.36 4.19
N GLN A 187 11.58 7.57 3.33
CA GLN A 187 10.15 7.32 3.49
C GLN A 187 9.84 6.36 4.65
N PHE A 188 10.69 5.35 4.85
CA PHE A 188 10.52 4.41 5.96
C PHE A 188 10.76 5.06 7.33
N ALA A 189 11.56 6.11 7.41
CA ALA A 189 11.76 6.87 8.64
C ALA A 189 10.58 7.79 9.01
N ARG A 190 9.60 8.00 8.13
CA ARG A 190 8.44 8.87 8.41
C ARG A 190 7.60 8.29 9.55
N GLU A 191 7.14 9.15 10.44
CA GLU A 191 6.32 8.77 11.59
C GLU A 191 5.02 8.06 11.15
N ALA A 192 4.32 8.62 10.15
CA ALA A 192 3.08 8.03 9.62
C ALA A 192 3.31 6.64 9.00
N PHE A 193 4.44 6.44 8.28
CA PHE A 193 4.79 5.13 7.77
C PHE A 193 5.03 4.13 8.91
N GLN A 194 5.81 4.50 9.92
CA GLN A 194 6.09 3.65 11.07
C GLN A 194 4.81 3.32 11.88
N ALA A 195 3.91 4.29 12.01
CA ALA A 195 2.62 4.09 12.67
C ALA A 195 1.69 3.15 11.89
N SER A 196 1.84 3.06 10.56
CA SER A 196 1.03 2.19 9.69
C SER A 196 1.42 0.71 9.74
N LEU A 197 2.62 0.40 10.24
CA LEU A 197 3.14 -0.97 10.28
C LEU A 197 2.41 -1.84 11.31
N SER A 198 1.96 -3.00 10.87
CA SER A 198 1.50 -4.07 11.76
C SER A 198 2.69 -4.72 12.51
N ALA A 199 2.40 -5.55 13.51
CA ALA A 199 3.43 -6.35 14.17
C ALA A 199 4.15 -7.28 13.18
N ALA A 200 3.41 -7.96 12.30
CA ALA A 200 3.97 -8.84 11.29
C ALA A 200 4.89 -8.10 10.31
N GLU A 201 4.52 -6.88 9.90
CA GLU A 201 5.34 -6.09 8.98
C GLU A 201 6.64 -5.58 9.61
N ARG A 202 6.65 -5.31 10.91
CA ARG A 202 7.87 -4.92 11.64
C ARG A 202 8.92 -6.04 11.66
N GLU A 203 8.48 -7.31 11.59
CA GLU A 203 9.36 -8.48 11.55
C GLU A 203 9.94 -8.76 10.16
N MET A 204 9.49 -8.03 9.12
CA MET A 204 9.98 -8.20 7.74
C MET A 204 11.34 -7.55 7.47
N ARG A 205 11.86 -6.74 8.44
CA ARG A 205 13.13 -6.01 8.30
C ARG A 205 13.92 -5.98 9.60
#